data_ddc36ccc1ecf42f97e0ec883db951b0c
#
_entry.id   ddc36ccc1ecf42f97e0ec883db951b0c
#
_cell.length_a   1.000
_cell.length_b   1.000
_cell.length_c   1.000
_cell.angle_alpha   90.00
_cell.angle_beta   90.00
_cell.angle_gamma   90.00
#
_symmetry.space_group_name_H-M   'P 1'
#
loop_
_entity.id
_entity.type
_entity.pdbx_description
1 polymer ?
#
loop_
_entity_poly.entity_id
_entity_poly.type
_entity_poly.pdbx_seq_one_letter_code
_entity_poly.pdbx_strand_id
1 'polypeptide(L)'
;NFTGNNVHNTTGGSSRYAYLNLQSGLNVGAWRLRDNSTWSYSSGSGSASSSENRWQHVNSWLERDITPLRSRLTLGDSYTNGDVFDGINFRGAQLASDDNMLPDSQKGFAPVIHGIARGTAQVSIKQNGYEIYQSTVPPGPFTLQDVYPSGYGSDLEVSVKEADGSVEVFSVPYASVAQLLRPGMTRYALSAGKVDDSALRNKPMLYQATWHPGNMGGIRLDIHA
;
A
#
# COMPACT_ATOMS: atom_id res chain seq x y z
N ASN A 1 10.05 20.00 -6.92
CA ASN A 1 9.84 21.14 -6.00
C ASN A 1 11.15 21.89 -5.81
N PHE A 2 11.11 23.22 -5.87
CA PHE A 2 12.24 24.10 -5.60
C PHE A 2 11.93 24.94 -4.34
N THR A 3 12.89 25.03 -3.43
CA THR A 3 12.82 25.89 -2.25
C THR A 3 14.15 26.62 -2.12
N GLY A 4 14.12 27.94 -1.93
CA GLY A 4 15.31 28.75 -1.69
C GLY A 4 15.08 29.73 -0.55
N ASN A 5 16.09 29.99 0.26
CA ASN A 5 16.07 30.98 1.33
C ASN A 5 17.37 31.77 1.35
N ASN A 6 17.25 33.07 1.63
CA ASN A 6 18.39 33.96 1.81
C ASN A 6 18.21 34.71 3.12
N VAL A 7 19.10 34.45 4.09
CA VAL A 7 19.09 35.07 5.41
C VAL A 7 20.27 36.02 5.52
N HIS A 8 20.01 37.27 5.87
CA HIS A 8 21.02 38.28 6.12
C HIS A 8 21.01 38.66 7.60
N ASN A 9 22.12 38.44 8.29
CA ASN A 9 22.26 38.81 9.69
C ASN A 9 22.81 40.22 9.86
N THR A 10 22.30 40.97 10.82
CA THR A 10 22.71 42.35 11.14
C THR A 10 24.19 42.45 11.60
N THR A 11 24.85 41.34 11.90
CA THR A 11 26.26 41.24 12.31
C THR A 11 27.22 40.93 11.15
N GLY A 12 26.79 41.15 9.90
CA GLY A 12 27.66 41.05 8.72
C GLY A 12 27.83 39.68 8.10
N GLY A 13 27.04 38.67 8.52
CA GLY A 13 27.00 37.36 7.89
C GLY A 13 25.76 37.19 6.99
N SER A 14 25.93 36.60 5.81
CA SER A 14 24.80 36.18 4.97
C SER A 14 24.83 34.69 4.71
N SER A 15 23.71 34.01 4.80
CA SER A 15 23.59 32.61 4.40
C SER A 15 22.56 32.46 3.29
N ARG A 16 22.90 31.66 2.29
CA ARG A 16 22.01 31.31 1.18
C ARG A 16 21.86 29.82 1.14
N TYR A 17 20.63 29.38 0.97
CA TYR A 17 20.29 27.98 0.81
C TYR A 17 19.33 27.83 -0.38
N ALA A 18 19.61 26.84 -1.23
CA ALA A 18 18.70 26.43 -2.29
C ALA A 18 18.59 24.91 -2.31
N TYR A 19 17.38 24.41 -2.50
CA TYR A 19 17.07 22.99 -2.55
C TYR A 19 16.17 22.70 -3.74
N LEU A 20 16.53 21.70 -4.53
CA LEU A 20 15.74 21.21 -5.65
C LEU A 20 15.51 19.71 -5.47
N ASN A 21 14.24 19.31 -5.44
CA ASN A 21 13.83 17.91 -5.53
C ASN A 21 13.32 17.64 -6.94
N LEU A 22 14.02 16.77 -7.66
CA LEU A 22 13.71 16.38 -9.03
C LEU A 22 13.15 14.95 -9.02
N GLN A 23 11.89 14.83 -9.43
CA GLN A 23 11.24 13.56 -9.70
C GLN A 23 11.03 13.45 -11.19
N SER A 24 11.76 12.58 -11.84
CA SER A 24 11.68 12.37 -13.27
C SER A 24 11.13 10.99 -13.61
N GLY A 25 10.46 10.87 -14.75
CA GLY A 25 9.91 9.62 -15.20
C GLY A 25 9.77 9.54 -16.70
N LEU A 26 10.02 8.37 -17.24
CA LEU A 26 9.85 8.04 -18.65
C LEU A 26 8.98 6.80 -18.77
N ASN A 27 7.95 6.86 -19.61
CA ASN A 27 7.09 5.73 -19.92
C ASN A 27 7.33 5.29 -21.37
N VAL A 28 7.71 4.02 -21.56
CA VAL A 28 7.93 3.42 -22.87
C VAL A 28 7.17 2.09 -22.94
N GLY A 29 6.07 2.09 -23.68
CA GLY A 29 5.17 0.94 -23.72
C GLY A 29 4.62 0.60 -22.32
N ALA A 30 4.83 -0.65 -21.88
CA ALA A 30 4.42 -1.09 -20.54
C ALA A 30 5.47 -0.81 -19.43
N TRP A 31 6.62 -0.25 -19.78
CA TRP A 31 7.69 0.05 -18.85
C TRP A 31 7.63 1.49 -18.37
N ARG A 32 7.87 1.69 -17.09
CA ARG A 32 7.91 2.99 -16.42
C ARG A 32 9.23 3.14 -15.68
N LEU A 33 10.09 4.00 -16.17
CA LEU A 33 11.32 4.43 -15.46
C LEU A 33 10.97 5.57 -14.53
N ARG A 34 11.46 5.52 -13.31
CA ARG A 34 11.33 6.58 -12.30
C ARG A 34 12.70 6.87 -11.71
N ASP A 35 12.99 8.14 -11.49
CA ASP A 35 14.21 8.61 -10.87
C ASP A 35 13.91 9.76 -9.91
N ASN A 36 14.48 9.69 -8.73
CA ASN A 36 14.42 10.74 -7.73
C ASN A 36 15.84 11.20 -7.40
N SER A 37 16.09 12.48 -7.58
CA SER A 37 17.36 13.10 -7.28
C SER A 37 17.14 14.42 -6.53
N THR A 38 18.09 14.78 -5.69
CA THR A 38 18.06 16.05 -4.96
C THR A 38 19.33 16.84 -5.23
N TRP A 39 19.17 18.12 -5.31
CA TRP A 39 20.27 19.07 -5.37
C TRP A 39 20.13 20.07 -4.23
N SER A 40 21.22 20.29 -3.52
CA SER A 40 21.28 21.27 -2.46
C SER A 40 22.48 22.17 -2.64
N TYR A 41 22.28 23.44 -2.41
CA TYR A 41 23.30 24.47 -2.40
C TYR A 41 23.23 25.22 -1.08
N SER A 42 24.35 25.35 -0.40
CA SER A 42 24.46 26.19 0.78
C SER A 42 25.71 27.06 0.67
N SER A 43 25.58 28.33 1.00
CA SER A 43 26.73 29.24 1.11
C SER A 43 26.54 30.13 2.32
N GLY A 44 27.63 30.30 3.08
CA GLY A 44 27.70 31.22 4.20
C GLY A 44 28.86 32.20 3.99
N SER A 45 28.64 33.49 4.25
CA SER A 45 29.66 34.49 4.31
C SER A 45 29.86 34.93 5.77
N GLY A 46 31.08 34.75 6.29
CA GLY A 46 31.51 35.08 7.65
C GLY A 46 33.03 34.91 7.70
N SER A 47 33.63 34.79 8.88
CA SER A 47 35.07 34.59 9.06
C SER A 47 35.64 33.35 8.37
N ALA A 48 34.80 32.43 7.90
CA ALA A 48 35.13 31.33 7.00
C ALA A 48 34.00 31.23 5.98
N SER A 49 34.19 31.73 4.76
CA SER A 49 33.25 31.57 3.69
C SER A 49 33.34 30.14 3.15
N SER A 50 32.26 29.40 3.23
CA SER A 50 32.14 28.07 2.64
C SER A 50 30.91 28.02 1.71
N SER A 51 31.09 27.39 0.57
CA SER A 51 29.95 27.05 -0.31
C SER A 51 29.99 25.55 -0.57
N GLU A 52 28.88 24.91 -0.37
CA GLU A 52 28.69 23.50 -0.66
C GLU A 52 27.61 23.33 -1.73
N ASN A 53 27.96 22.56 -2.73
CA ASN A 53 27.04 22.19 -3.80
C ASN A 53 27.01 20.67 -3.85
N ARG A 54 25.88 20.08 -3.55
CA ARG A 54 25.71 18.63 -3.47
C ARG A 54 24.57 18.18 -4.36
N TRP A 55 24.91 17.32 -5.31
CA TRP A 55 23.92 16.53 -6.04
C TRP A 55 23.87 15.14 -5.44
N GLN A 56 22.68 14.69 -5.06
CA GLN A 56 22.47 13.37 -4.47
C GLN A 56 21.40 12.63 -5.27
N HIS A 57 21.79 11.48 -5.80
CA HIS A 57 20.84 10.49 -6.31
C HIS A 57 20.18 9.80 -5.13
N VAL A 58 18.86 9.72 -5.10
CA VAL A 58 18.09 9.10 -4.02
C VAL A 58 17.74 7.67 -4.37
N ASN A 59 16.99 7.47 -5.45
CA ASN A 59 16.63 6.14 -5.93
C ASN A 59 16.19 6.20 -7.40
N SER A 60 16.39 5.09 -8.12
CA SER A 60 15.82 4.88 -9.44
C SER A 60 15.35 3.45 -9.64
N TRP A 61 14.21 3.31 -10.29
CA TRP A 61 13.67 2.01 -10.59
C TRP A 61 12.93 1.98 -11.92
N LEU A 62 12.87 0.78 -12.48
CA LEU A 62 12.09 0.45 -13.66
C LEU A 62 10.97 -0.48 -13.24
N GLU A 63 9.74 -0.15 -13.54
CA GLU A 63 8.58 -0.96 -13.18
C GLU A 63 7.75 -1.36 -14.40
N ARG A 64 7.14 -2.54 -14.29
CA ARG A 64 6.20 -3.05 -15.28
C ARG A 64 5.09 -3.84 -14.60
N ASP A 65 3.87 -3.57 -15.01
CA ASP A 65 2.70 -4.32 -14.57
C ASP A 65 2.55 -5.61 -15.38
N ILE A 66 2.38 -6.73 -14.69
CA ILE A 66 2.15 -8.06 -15.26
C ILE A 66 0.71 -8.45 -14.95
N THR A 67 -0.22 -7.96 -15.77
CA THR A 67 -1.66 -8.10 -15.58
C THR A 67 -2.14 -9.54 -15.39
N PRO A 68 -1.64 -10.56 -16.14
CA PRO A 68 -2.09 -11.94 -15.92
C PRO A 68 -1.78 -12.49 -14.52
N LEU A 69 -0.71 -12.00 -13.91
CA LEU A 69 -0.28 -12.38 -12.55
C LEU A 69 -0.78 -11.41 -11.48
N ARG A 70 -1.48 -10.34 -11.87
CA ARG A 70 -1.89 -9.25 -10.97
C ARG A 70 -0.74 -8.76 -10.11
N SER A 71 0.42 -8.57 -10.75
CA SER A 71 1.69 -8.32 -10.08
C SER A 71 2.46 -7.21 -10.76
N ARG A 72 3.34 -6.59 -9.99
CA ARG A 72 4.29 -5.61 -10.49
C ARG A 72 5.71 -6.15 -10.40
N LEU A 73 6.42 -6.07 -11.50
CA LEU A 73 7.87 -6.29 -11.56
C LEU A 73 8.56 -4.94 -11.37
N THR A 74 9.45 -4.86 -10.40
CA THR A 74 10.29 -3.69 -10.12
C THR A 74 11.76 -4.09 -10.22
N LEU A 75 12.55 -3.32 -10.96
CA LEU A 75 14.00 -3.52 -11.14
C LEU A 75 14.71 -2.22 -10.73
N GLY A 76 15.70 -2.33 -9.88
CA GLY A 76 16.46 -1.19 -9.36
C GLY A 76 16.31 -1.01 -7.86
N ASP A 77 16.20 0.23 -7.40
CA ASP A 77 16.04 0.54 -5.99
C ASP A 77 14.60 0.27 -5.54
N SER A 78 14.42 -0.55 -4.52
CA SER A 78 13.12 -0.99 -4.03
C SER A 78 13.15 -1.25 -2.53
N TYR A 79 11.97 -1.48 -1.97
CA TYR A 79 11.77 -1.89 -0.58
C TYR A 79 11.15 -3.27 -0.55
N THR A 80 11.57 -4.11 0.38
CA THR A 80 10.84 -5.35 0.64
C THR A 80 9.46 -5.02 1.21
N ASN A 81 8.47 -5.86 0.90
CA ASN A 81 7.13 -5.71 1.47
C ASN A 81 7.20 -5.79 3.00
N GLY A 82 6.80 -4.71 3.66
CA GLY A 82 6.82 -4.57 5.13
C GLY A 82 5.61 -5.19 5.84
N ASP A 83 4.88 -6.10 5.21
CA ASP A 83 3.63 -6.65 5.76
C ASP A 83 3.83 -7.42 7.08
N VAL A 84 5.02 -7.94 7.34
CA VAL A 84 5.34 -8.75 8.53
C VAL A 84 6.55 -8.23 9.31
N PHE A 85 7.50 -7.59 8.65
CA PHE A 85 8.70 -6.99 9.23
C PHE A 85 8.99 -5.65 8.57
N ASP A 86 9.87 -4.87 9.18
CA ASP A 86 10.30 -3.60 8.61
C ASP A 86 10.83 -3.79 7.18
N GLY A 87 10.42 -2.88 6.30
CA GLY A 87 10.88 -2.88 4.92
C GLY A 87 12.38 -2.61 4.84
N ILE A 88 13.10 -3.45 4.10
CA ILE A 88 14.54 -3.32 3.87
C ILE A 88 14.75 -2.69 2.49
N ASN A 89 15.58 -1.65 2.44
CA ASN A 89 16.06 -1.09 1.18
C ASN A 89 17.00 -2.06 0.49
N PHE A 90 16.75 -2.32 -0.77
CA PHE A 90 17.65 -3.14 -1.57
C PHE A 90 17.66 -2.67 -3.03
N ARG A 91 18.72 -3.01 -3.73
CA ARG A 91 18.85 -2.81 -5.17
C ARG A 91 18.87 -4.16 -5.86
N GLY A 92 17.86 -4.42 -6.69
CA GLY A 92 17.70 -5.71 -7.33
C GLY A 92 16.42 -5.83 -8.14
N ALA A 93 15.78 -6.99 -8.04
CA ALA A 93 14.53 -7.30 -8.69
C ALA A 93 13.47 -7.71 -7.66
N GLN A 94 12.26 -7.26 -7.84
CA GLN A 94 11.10 -7.64 -7.04
C GLN A 94 9.91 -7.94 -7.94
N LEU A 95 9.24 -9.05 -7.69
CA LEU A 95 7.94 -9.37 -8.26
C LEU A 95 6.95 -9.52 -7.11
N ALA A 96 5.98 -8.64 -7.03
CA ALA A 96 5.01 -8.64 -5.94
C ALA A 96 3.58 -8.48 -6.46
N SER A 97 2.63 -9.13 -5.80
CA SER A 97 1.20 -8.90 -6.06
C SER A 97 0.87 -7.43 -5.83
N ASP A 98 0.08 -6.85 -6.72
CA ASP A 98 -0.36 -5.46 -6.62
C ASP A 98 -1.88 -5.40 -6.51
N ASP A 99 -2.36 -5.09 -5.31
CA ASP A 99 -3.79 -4.97 -5.02
C ASP A 99 -4.46 -3.83 -5.80
N ASN A 100 -3.68 -2.88 -6.32
CA ASN A 100 -4.22 -1.82 -7.17
C ASN A 100 -4.72 -2.34 -8.52
N MET A 101 -4.30 -3.55 -8.93
CA MET A 101 -4.81 -4.23 -10.11
C MET A 101 -6.12 -4.98 -9.86
N LEU A 102 -6.57 -5.03 -8.61
CA LEU A 102 -7.85 -5.61 -8.25
C LEU A 102 -8.95 -4.55 -8.35
N PRO A 103 -10.17 -4.92 -8.75
CA PRO A 103 -11.34 -4.07 -8.57
C PRO A 103 -11.48 -3.69 -7.10
N ASP A 104 -11.96 -2.49 -6.80
CA ASP A 104 -12.16 -2.03 -5.42
C ASP A 104 -12.99 -3.01 -4.59
N SER A 105 -13.93 -3.65 -5.27
CA SER A 105 -14.75 -4.72 -4.74
C SER A 105 -13.98 -5.95 -4.25
N GLN A 106 -12.77 -6.17 -4.66
CA GLN A 106 -11.92 -7.31 -4.29
C GLN A 106 -10.75 -6.93 -3.38
N LYS A 107 -10.55 -5.63 -3.15
CA LYS A 107 -9.50 -5.15 -2.24
C LYS A 107 -9.92 -5.35 -0.78
N GLY A 108 -8.99 -5.82 0.03
CA GLY A 108 -9.17 -6.00 1.47
C GLY A 108 -10.10 -7.17 1.86
N PHE A 109 -10.35 -7.28 3.15
CA PHE A 109 -11.23 -8.29 3.73
C PHE A 109 -12.70 -7.87 3.58
N ALA A 110 -13.54 -8.78 3.07
CA ALA A 110 -14.98 -8.65 3.13
C ALA A 110 -15.55 -9.64 4.15
N PRO A 111 -16.31 -9.19 5.13
CA PRO A 111 -16.98 -10.09 6.04
C PRO A 111 -18.04 -10.90 5.29
N VAL A 112 -18.14 -12.17 5.64
CA VAL A 112 -19.25 -13.01 5.18
C VAL A 112 -20.40 -12.85 6.15
N ILE A 113 -21.54 -12.39 5.66
CA ILE A 113 -22.74 -12.18 6.46
C ILE A 113 -23.68 -13.35 6.25
N HIS A 114 -24.03 -14.01 7.34
CA HIS A 114 -25.01 -15.08 7.36
C HIS A 114 -26.29 -14.61 8.03
N GLY A 115 -27.41 -14.98 7.46
CA GLY A 115 -28.73 -14.68 8.03
C GLY A 115 -29.78 -15.67 7.57
N ILE A 116 -30.97 -15.55 8.13
CA ILE A 116 -32.14 -16.37 7.76
C ILE A 116 -33.29 -15.42 7.44
N ALA A 117 -33.89 -15.59 6.28
CA ALA A 117 -35.13 -14.90 5.88
C ALA A 117 -36.33 -15.86 5.99
N ARG A 118 -37.40 -15.43 6.60
CA ARG A 118 -38.63 -16.25 6.71
C ARG A 118 -39.42 -16.31 5.40
N GLY A 119 -39.36 -15.20 4.67
CA GLY A 119 -39.95 -15.04 3.37
C GLY A 119 -38.98 -14.41 2.38
N THR A 120 -39.45 -13.90 1.27
CA THR A 120 -38.62 -13.03 0.42
C THR A 120 -38.38 -11.74 1.19
N ALA A 121 -37.12 -11.44 1.48
CA ALA A 121 -36.73 -10.30 2.30
C ALA A 121 -35.74 -9.38 1.58
N GLN A 122 -35.80 -8.10 1.92
CA GLN A 122 -34.83 -7.12 1.51
C GLN A 122 -33.78 -6.97 2.62
N VAL A 123 -32.53 -7.26 2.29
CA VAL A 123 -31.42 -7.08 3.20
C VAL A 123 -30.68 -5.79 2.87
N SER A 124 -30.55 -4.91 3.83
CA SER A 124 -29.72 -3.70 3.74
C SER A 124 -28.63 -3.73 4.80
N ILE A 125 -27.44 -3.27 4.42
CA ILE A 125 -26.28 -3.21 5.31
C ILE A 125 -25.81 -1.79 5.39
N LYS A 126 -25.68 -1.28 6.62
CA LYS A 126 -25.20 0.06 6.90
C LYS A 126 -23.88 0.01 7.65
N GLN A 127 -23.03 0.99 7.40
CA GLN A 127 -21.82 1.25 8.16
C GLN A 127 -21.75 2.74 8.49
N ASN A 128 -21.58 3.09 9.74
CA ASN A 128 -21.62 4.48 10.22
C ASN A 128 -22.91 5.23 9.81
N GLY A 129 -24.04 4.53 9.74
CA GLY A 129 -25.32 5.10 9.33
C GLY A 129 -25.55 5.23 7.81
N TYR A 130 -24.51 4.95 6.98
CA TYR A 130 -24.64 4.97 5.52
C TYR A 130 -24.88 3.57 4.98
N GLU A 131 -25.84 3.44 4.07
CA GLU A 131 -26.11 2.18 3.38
C GLU A 131 -24.98 1.88 2.38
N ILE A 132 -24.32 0.72 2.55
CA ILE A 132 -23.22 0.27 1.71
C ILE A 132 -23.59 -0.91 0.81
N TYR A 133 -24.69 -1.60 1.13
CA TYR A 133 -25.15 -2.76 0.37
C TYR A 133 -26.66 -2.96 0.54
N GLN A 134 -27.32 -3.35 -0.53
CA GLN A 134 -28.73 -3.73 -0.52
C GLN A 134 -28.96 -4.88 -1.51
N SER A 135 -29.71 -5.90 -1.10
CA SER A 135 -30.06 -7.03 -1.94
C SER A 135 -31.39 -7.65 -1.51
N THR A 136 -32.02 -8.39 -2.41
CA THR A 136 -33.22 -9.20 -2.10
C THR A 136 -32.80 -10.66 -2.01
N VAL A 137 -33.19 -11.32 -0.93
CA VAL A 137 -32.89 -12.73 -0.67
C VAL A 137 -34.14 -13.59 -0.68
N PRO A 138 -34.05 -14.84 -1.14
CA PRO A 138 -35.17 -15.80 -1.06
C PRO A 138 -35.40 -16.28 0.37
N PRO A 139 -36.52 -16.94 0.65
CA PRO A 139 -36.75 -17.59 1.93
C PRO A 139 -35.67 -18.62 2.27
N GLY A 140 -35.26 -18.67 3.53
CA GLY A 140 -34.27 -19.62 4.05
C GLY A 140 -32.97 -18.96 4.44
N PRO A 141 -31.91 -19.75 4.69
CA PRO A 141 -30.59 -19.23 5.01
C PRO A 141 -29.98 -18.53 3.80
N PHE A 142 -29.40 -17.36 4.03
CA PHE A 142 -28.68 -16.61 3.02
C PHE A 142 -27.25 -16.29 3.45
N THR A 143 -26.36 -16.13 2.48
CA THR A 143 -24.97 -15.75 2.68
C THR A 143 -24.62 -14.64 1.72
N LEU A 144 -24.12 -13.51 2.26
CA LEU A 144 -23.64 -12.37 1.48
C LEU A 144 -22.13 -12.31 1.61
N GLN A 145 -21.42 -12.40 0.47
CA GLN A 145 -19.96 -12.44 0.40
C GLN A 145 -19.36 -11.18 -0.23
N ASP A 146 -20.20 -10.36 -0.88
CA ASP A 146 -19.76 -9.19 -1.65
C ASP A 146 -20.10 -7.87 -0.97
N VAL A 147 -19.96 -7.82 0.34
CA VAL A 147 -20.17 -6.60 1.12
C VAL A 147 -18.86 -5.85 1.21
N TYR A 148 -18.84 -4.58 0.81
CA TYR A 148 -17.64 -3.73 0.78
C TYR A 148 -17.74 -2.64 1.85
N PRO A 149 -17.18 -2.88 3.04
CA PRO A 149 -17.13 -1.85 4.07
C PRO A 149 -16.26 -0.68 3.60
N SER A 150 -16.76 0.54 3.79
CA SER A 150 -16.10 1.76 3.34
C SER A 150 -15.24 2.44 4.41
N GLY A 151 -15.16 1.88 5.61
CA GLY A 151 -14.45 2.47 6.74
C GLY A 151 -13.66 1.44 7.55
N TYR A 152 -12.79 1.94 8.44
CA TYR A 152 -12.01 1.14 9.37
C TYR A 152 -12.72 1.08 10.72
N GLY A 153 -12.89 -0.15 11.27
CA GLY A 153 -13.22 -0.34 12.67
C GLY A 153 -14.65 -0.02 13.11
N SER A 154 -15.63 -0.03 12.19
CA SER A 154 -17.06 0.13 12.55
C SER A 154 -17.84 -1.12 12.22
N ASP A 155 -18.66 -1.57 13.14
CA ASP A 155 -19.55 -2.70 12.96
C ASP A 155 -20.54 -2.45 11.81
N LEU A 156 -20.93 -3.54 11.15
CA LEU A 156 -21.92 -3.52 10.10
C LEU A 156 -23.31 -3.78 10.71
N GLU A 157 -24.24 -2.85 10.52
CA GLU A 157 -25.64 -3.02 10.88
C GLU A 157 -26.36 -3.69 9.71
N VAL A 158 -26.84 -4.90 9.93
CA VAL A 158 -27.60 -5.68 8.94
C VAL A 158 -29.07 -5.61 9.28
N SER A 159 -29.88 -5.13 8.36
CA SER A 159 -31.34 -5.03 8.49
C SER A 159 -32.00 -5.94 7.46
N VAL A 160 -32.79 -6.88 7.94
CA VAL A 160 -33.58 -7.81 7.12
C VAL A 160 -35.03 -7.40 7.21
N LYS A 161 -35.57 -6.85 6.13
CA LYS A 161 -36.98 -6.44 6.03
C LYS A 161 -37.79 -7.50 5.26
N GLU A 162 -38.65 -8.16 5.97
CA GLU A 162 -39.53 -9.18 5.40
C GLU A 162 -40.72 -8.59 4.59
N ALA A 163 -41.32 -9.40 3.75
CA ALA A 163 -42.49 -8.98 2.93
C ALA A 163 -43.72 -8.60 3.78
N ASP A 164 -43.83 -9.12 5.01
CA ASP A 164 -44.89 -8.77 5.97
C ASP A 164 -44.64 -7.44 6.69
N GLY A 165 -43.50 -6.78 6.41
CA GLY A 165 -43.10 -5.51 7.00
C GLY A 165 -42.30 -5.65 8.30
N SER A 166 -42.09 -6.86 8.82
CA SER A 166 -41.22 -7.09 9.96
C SER A 166 -39.78 -6.79 9.62
N VAL A 167 -39.02 -6.21 10.56
CA VAL A 167 -37.62 -5.85 10.37
C VAL A 167 -36.81 -6.47 11.50
N GLU A 168 -35.84 -7.27 11.14
CA GLU A 168 -34.83 -7.80 12.06
C GLU A 168 -33.52 -7.07 11.85
N VAL A 169 -32.88 -6.62 12.92
CA VAL A 169 -31.61 -5.89 12.85
C VAL A 169 -30.60 -6.60 13.75
N PHE A 170 -29.41 -6.87 13.19
CA PHE A 170 -28.29 -7.40 13.96
C PHE A 170 -26.97 -6.74 13.51
N SER A 171 -25.99 -6.79 14.40
CA SER A 171 -24.66 -6.21 14.15
C SER A 171 -23.66 -7.32 13.83
N VAL A 172 -22.82 -7.08 12.83
CA VAL A 172 -21.70 -7.93 12.47
C VAL A 172 -20.41 -7.15 12.75
N PRO A 173 -19.59 -7.63 13.73
CA PRO A 173 -18.33 -6.96 14.01
C PRO A 173 -17.45 -6.92 12.78
N TYR A 174 -16.93 -5.74 12.47
CA TYR A 174 -15.99 -5.54 11.38
C TYR A 174 -14.74 -4.85 11.89
N ALA A 175 -13.62 -5.58 11.83
CA ALA A 175 -12.29 -5.02 12.03
C ALA A 175 -11.52 -5.18 10.72
N SER A 176 -11.15 -4.07 10.10
CA SER A 176 -10.25 -4.08 8.95
C SER A 176 -8.84 -4.37 9.44
N VAL A 177 -8.37 -5.58 9.24
CA VAL A 177 -6.95 -5.90 9.38
C VAL A 177 -6.34 -5.92 7.99
N ALA A 178 -5.40 -5.02 7.73
CA ALA A 178 -4.78 -4.83 6.41
C ALA A 178 -4.15 -6.10 5.81
N GLN A 179 -3.91 -7.12 6.64
CA GLN A 179 -3.29 -8.38 6.24
C GLN A 179 -4.28 -9.51 5.94
N LEU A 180 -5.56 -9.33 6.24
CA LEU A 180 -6.56 -10.36 5.95
C LEU A 180 -6.93 -10.33 4.46
N LEU A 181 -6.69 -11.44 3.80
CA LEU A 181 -7.10 -11.70 2.42
C LEU A 181 -8.44 -12.43 2.38
N ARG A 182 -9.22 -12.19 1.35
CA ARG A 182 -10.43 -12.97 1.11
C ARG A 182 -10.12 -14.44 0.81
N PRO A 183 -11.03 -15.37 1.14
CA PRO A 183 -10.92 -16.74 0.72
C PRO A 183 -10.69 -16.83 -0.81
N GLY A 184 -9.71 -17.63 -1.23
CA GLY A 184 -9.34 -17.80 -2.64
C GLY A 184 -8.42 -16.72 -3.21
N MET A 185 -8.12 -15.65 -2.47
CA MET A 185 -7.11 -14.66 -2.86
C MET A 185 -5.73 -15.10 -2.37
N THR A 186 -4.71 -14.74 -3.11
CA THR A 186 -3.32 -15.02 -2.76
C THR A 186 -2.48 -13.78 -2.97
N ARG A 187 -1.67 -13.42 -1.99
CA ARG A 187 -0.67 -12.37 -2.09
C ARG A 187 0.72 -12.99 -2.00
N TYR A 188 1.62 -12.57 -2.85
CA TYR A 188 3.00 -13.04 -2.85
C TYR A 188 3.98 -11.91 -3.18
N ALA A 189 5.20 -12.05 -2.71
CA ALA A 189 6.31 -11.20 -3.10
C ALA A 189 7.60 -12.03 -3.16
N LEU A 190 8.34 -11.84 -4.23
CA LEU A 190 9.66 -12.42 -4.46
C LEU A 190 10.64 -11.28 -4.66
N SER A 191 11.68 -11.21 -3.86
CA SER A 191 12.70 -10.16 -3.92
C SER A 191 14.09 -10.78 -3.93
N ALA A 192 14.96 -10.28 -4.80
CA ALA A 192 16.35 -10.68 -4.90
C ALA A 192 17.23 -9.46 -5.23
N GLY A 193 18.29 -9.25 -4.47
CA GLY A 193 19.17 -8.11 -4.70
C GLY A 193 20.21 -7.93 -3.60
N LYS A 194 20.86 -6.78 -3.59
CA LYS A 194 21.81 -6.37 -2.54
C LYS A 194 21.13 -5.38 -1.60
N VAL A 195 21.28 -5.58 -0.31
CA VAL A 195 20.84 -4.61 0.70
C VAL A 195 21.49 -3.26 0.42
N ASP A 196 20.69 -2.19 0.36
CA ASP A 196 21.20 -0.83 0.17
C ASP A 196 20.98 -0.02 1.44
N ASP A 197 21.84 -0.29 2.42
CA ASP A 197 21.93 0.44 3.67
C ASP A 197 23.30 1.12 3.77
N SER A 198 23.27 2.42 3.97
CA SER A 198 24.49 3.22 4.12
C SER A 198 25.28 2.94 5.41
N ALA A 199 24.62 2.35 6.42
CA ALA A 199 25.26 1.96 7.68
C ALA A 199 26.07 0.66 7.55
N LEU A 200 25.80 -0.15 6.53
CA LEU A 200 26.45 -1.43 6.33
C LEU A 200 27.72 -1.28 5.48
N ARG A 201 28.87 -1.67 6.04
CA ARG A 201 30.15 -1.71 5.32
C ARG A 201 30.16 -2.76 4.21
N ASN A 202 29.54 -3.91 4.43
CA ASN A 202 29.31 -4.96 3.45
C ASN A 202 27.81 -4.99 3.13
N LYS A 203 27.46 -4.94 1.85
CA LYS A 203 26.09 -5.03 1.37
C LYS A 203 25.77 -6.50 1.06
N PRO A 204 25.11 -7.24 1.97
CA PRO A 204 24.82 -8.64 1.78
C PRO A 204 23.78 -8.84 0.65
N MET A 205 23.75 -10.05 0.11
CA MET A 205 22.66 -10.45 -0.79
C MET A 205 21.40 -10.71 0.01
N LEU A 206 20.27 -10.24 -0.50
CA LEU A 206 18.93 -10.46 0.03
C LEU A 206 18.15 -11.34 -0.92
N TYR A 207 17.60 -12.42 -0.40
CA TYR A 207 16.59 -13.23 -1.06
C TYR A 207 15.39 -13.37 -0.14
N GLN A 208 14.23 -12.95 -0.60
CA GLN A 208 13.01 -13.02 0.19
C GLN A 208 11.88 -13.57 -0.68
N ALA A 209 11.13 -14.49 -0.11
CA ALA A 209 9.89 -14.98 -0.68
C ALA A 209 8.80 -14.94 0.40
N THR A 210 7.69 -14.28 0.10
CA THR A 210 6.49 -14.27 0.96
C THR A 210 5.32 -14.82 0.18
N TRP A 211 4.50 -15.61 0.85
CA TRP A 211 3.28 -16.16 0.29
C TRP A 211 2.18 -16.17 1.35
N HIS A 212 1.07 -15.52 1.05
CA HIS A 212 -0.09 -15.39 1.93
C HIS A 212 -1.33 -15.89 1.19
N PRO A 213 -1.80 -17.11 1.47
CA PRO A 213 -3.08 -17.59 0.98
C PRO A 213 -4.22 -17.07 1.87
N GLY A 214 -5.36 -16.74 1.27
CA GLY A 214 -6.51 -16.17 1.98
C GLY A 214 -7.23 -17.13 2.94
N ASN A 215 -6.86 -18.41 3.00
CA ASN A 215 -7.53 -19.42 3.85
C ASN A 215 -6.65 -19.94 4.98
N MET A 216 -5.39 -19.54 5.05
CA MET A 216 -4.44 -20.06 6.07
C MET A 216 -3.50 -18.94 6.50
N GLY A 217 -2.92 -19.09 7.68
CA GLY A 217 -1.78 -18.27 8.09
C GLY A 217 -0.70 -18.31 7.03
N GLY A 218 -0.17 -17.14 6.65
CA GLY A 218 0.84 -17.01 5.59
C GLY A 218 2.09 -17.83 5.90
N ILE A 219 2.70 -18.39 4.87
CA ILE A 219 4.03 -19.00 4.95
C ILE A 219 5.03 -17.97 4.45
N ARG A 220 6.03 -17.70 5.27
CA ARG A 220 7.15 -16.86 4.90
C ARG A 220 8.42 -17.69 4.86
N LEU A 221 9.20 -17.53 3.82
CA LEU A 221 10.54 -18.08 3.69
C LEU A 221 11.50 -16.92 3.45
N ASP A 222 12.37 -16.65 4.42
CA ASP A 222 13.47 -15.70 4.27
C ASP A 222 14.77 -16.47 4.19
N ILE A 223 15.52 -16.27 3.13
CA ILE A 223 16.85 -16.83 2.96
C ILE A 223 17.80 -15.63 2.85
N HIS A 224 18.66 -15.48 3.85
CA HIS A 224 19.77 -14.54 3.84
C HIS A 224 21.07 -15.31 3.56
N ALA A 225 21.87 -14.83 2.65
CA ALA A 225 23.19 -15.34 2.36
C ALA A 225 24.24 -14.22 2.47
#